data_216a8cfc915d1274ddc1633885443bfa
#
_entry.id   216a8cfc915d1274ddc1633885443bfa
#
_cell.length_a   1.000
_cell.length_b   1.000
_cell.length_c   1.000
_cell.angle_alpha   90.00
_cell.angle_beta   90.00
_cell.angle_gamma   90.00
#
_symmetry.space_group_name_H-M   'P 1'
#
loop_
_entity.id
_entity.type
_entity.pdbx_description
1 polymer ?
#
loop_
_entity_poly.entity_id
_entity_poly.type
_entity_poly.pdbx_seq_one_letter_code
_entity_poly.pdbx_strand_id
1 'polypeptide(L)'
;MIRTTVKVSGMACSMCEAHINDAVRGAFPVEKVTSSHSKGETVILSQAPLDENALRAAIDATGYTAGKIHAETYEKKGLFHFGKKKD
;
A
#
# COMPACT_ATOMS: atom_id res chain seq x y z
N MET A 1 1.74 -10.74 -8.14
CA MET A 1 1.95 -9.45 -7.46
C MET A 1 1.22 -9.46 -6.11
N ILE A 2 1.73 -8.77 -5.15
CA ILE A 2 1.14 -8.71 -3.81
C ILE A 2 0.56 -7.33 -3.58
N ARG A 3 -0.66 -7.27 -3.08
CA ARG A 3 -1.28 -6.01 -2.69
C ARG A 3 -1.35 -5.96 -1.17
N THR A 4 -0.68 -4.98 -0.60
CA THR A 4 -0.64 -4.78 0.85
C THR A 4 -1.45 -3.54 1.19
N THR A 5 -2.42 -3.68 2.06
CA THR A 5 -3.26 -2.57 2.52
C THR A 5 -2.93 -2.28 3.98
N VAL A 6 -2.59 -1.04 4.28
CA VAL A 6 -2.21 -0.62 5.62
C VAL A 6 -3.19 0.45 6.08
N LYS A 7 -3.78 0.26 7.25
CA LYS A 7 -4.57 1.30 7.86
C LYS A 7 -3.63 2.32 8.48
N VAL A 8 -3.85 3.60 8.19
CA VAL A 8 -2.98 4.67 8.68
C VAL A 8 -3.81 5.72 9.37
N SER A 9 -3.43 6.05 10.59
CA SER A 9 -4.07 7.11 11.36
C SER A 9 -3.26 8.39 11.24
N GLY A 10 -3.95 9.53 11.20
CA GLY A 10 -3.28 10.82 11.16
C GLY A 10 -3.22 11.45 9.78
N MET A 11 -3.58 10.73 8.72
CA MET A 11 -3.65 11.33 7.40
C MET A 11 -4.85 12.27 7.34
N ALA A 12 -4.60 13.53 7.04
CA ALA A 12 -5.67 14.51 7.03
C ALA A 12 -5.86 15.17 5.67
N CYS A 13 -4.91 15.05 4.75
CA CYS A 13 -4.99 15.74 3.47
C CYS A 13 -4.08 15.05 2.45
N SER A 14 -4.11 15.54 1.21
CA SER A 14 -3.34 14.94 0.13
C SER A 14 -1.82 15.04 0.34
N MET A 15 -1.35 16.05 1.07
CA MET A 15 0.07 16.13 1.39
C MET A 15 0.52 14.98 2.26
N CYS A 16 -0.34 14.56 3.19
CA CYS A 16 -0.06 13.41 4.02
C CYS A 16 0.04 12.15 3.18
N GLU A 17 -0.81 12.02 2.19
CA GLU A 17 -0.75 10.90 1.25
C GLU A 17 0.60 10.85 0.55
N ALA A 18 1.07 12.00 0.07
CA ALA A 18 2.34 12.06 -0.64
C ALA A 18 3.51 11.69 0.27
N HIS A 19 3.50 12.13 1.52
CA HIS A 19 4.55 11.79 2.47
C HIS A 19 4.65 10.29 2.68
N ILE A 20 3.51 9.63 2.85
CA ILE A 20 3.50 8.19 3.06
C ILE A 20 3.95 7.46 1.80
N ASN A 21 3.45 7.90 0.64
CA ASN A 21 3.86 7.29 -0.63
C ASN A 21 5.36 7.35 -0.81
N ASP A 22 5.95 8.51 -0.54
CA ASP A 22 7.40 8.70 -0.69
C ASP A 22 8.18 7.85 0.30
N ALA A 23 7.71 7.75 1.54
CA ALA A 23 8.37 6.95 2.57
C ALA A 23 8.40 5.48 2.17
N VAL A 24 7.30 4.97 1.65
CA VAL A 24 7.23 3.56 1.24
C VAL A 24 8.11 3.32 0.02
N ARG A 25 8.06 4.21 -0.96
CA ARG A 25 8.90 4.06 -2.16
C ARG A 25 10.37 4.12 -1.83
N GLY A 26 10.75 4.93 -0.86
CA GLY A 26 12.14 5.05 -0.46
C GLY A 26 12.64 3.84 0.33
N ALA A 27 11.76 3.12 0.99
CA ALA A 27 12.14 2.02 1.86
C ALA A 27 12.05 0.66 1.18
N PHE A 28 11.18 0.51 0.17
CA PHE A 28 10.90 -0.79 -0.44
C PHE A 28 10.85 -0.71 -1.97
N PRO A 29 11.23 -1.79 -2.66
CA PRO A 29 11.09 -1.86 -4.12
C PRO A 29 9.66 -2.21 -4.47
N VAL A 30 8.82 -1.20 -4.62
CA VAL A 30 7.40 -1.39 -4.87
C VAL A 30 7.02 -0.93 -6.27
N GLU A 31 5.94 -1.50 -6.81
CA GLU A 31 5.45 -1.14 -8.14
C GLU A 31 4.59 0.10 -8.09
N LYS A 32 3.77 0.21 -7.05
CA LYS A 32 2.84 1.33 -6.93
C LYS A 32 2.44 1.52 -5.48
N VAL A 33 2.29 2.76 -5.09
CA VAL A 33 1.79 3.11 -3.76
C VAL A 33 0.68 4.14 -3.93
N THR A 34 -0.46 3.90 -3.31
CA THR A 34 -1.59 4.81 -3.34
C THR A 34 -2.11 4.97 -1.92
N SER A 35 -2.23 6.20 -1.46
CA SER A 35 -2.77 6.50 -0.14
C SER A 35 -4.08 7.27 -0.28
N SER A 36 -4.99 7.06 0.66
CA SER A 36 -6.27 7.74 0.69
C SER A 36 -6.52 8.27 2.10
N HIS A 37 -6.53 9.59 2.26
CA HIS A 37 -6.78 10.17 3.57
C HIS A 37 -8.25 10.02 3.98
N SER A 38 -9.16 9.99 3.03
CA SER A 38 -10.58 9.83 3.34
C SER A 38 -10.89 8.43 3.85
N LYS A 39 -10.15 7.42 3.38
CA LYS A 39 -10.32 6.04 3.84
C LYS A 39 -9.36 5.69 4.96
N GLY A 40 -8.35 6.51 5.18
CA GLY A 40 -7.34 6.23 6.20
C GLY A 40 -6.52 5.00 5.89
N GLU A 41 -6.14 4.80 4.63
CA GLU A 41 -5.39 3.61 4.24
C GLU A 41 -4.40 3.87 3.12
N THR A 42 -3.40 3.01 3.04
CA THR A 42 -2.39 3.04 1.97
C THR A 42 -2.38 1.65 1.32
N VAL A 43 -2.43 1.62 0.00
CA VAL A 43 -2.39 0.38 -0.77
C VAL A 43 -1.07 0.33 -1.54
N ILE A 44 -0.35 -0.77 -1.39
CA ILE A 44 0.97 -0.95 -1.98
C ILE A 44 0.97 -2.19 -2.86
N LEU A 45 1.42 -2.03 -4.10
CA LEU A 45 1.59 -3.15 -5.01
C LEU A 45 3.07 -3.46 -5.15
N SER A 46 3.45 -4.71 -4.93
CA SER A 46 4.85 -5.13 -5.02
C SER A 46 4.93 -6.54 -5.58
N GLN A 47 6.12 -6.90 -6.10
CA GLN A 47 6.34 -8.24 -6.65
C GLN A 47 6.40 -9.28 -5.55
N ALA A 48 6.93 -8.93 -4.40
CA ALA A 48 7.10 -9.84 -3.28
C ALA A 48 6.45 -9.27 -2.02
N PRO A 49 6.08 -10.12 -1.07
CA PRO A 49 5.51 -9.63 0.20
C PRO A 49 6.48 -8.72 0.92
N LEU A 50 5.95 -7.69 1.56
CA LEU A 50 6.75 -6.76 2.35
C LEU A 50 6.75 -7.20 3.81
N ASP A 51 7.86 -6.93 4.50
CA ASP A 51 7.96 -7.19 5.94
C ASP A 51 7.03 -6.22 6.67
N GLU A 52 6.04 -6.74 7.37
CA GLU A 52 5.07 -5.90 8.07
C GLU A 52 5.73 -5.00 9.12
N ASN A 53 6.71 -5.53 9.85
CA ASN A 53 7.38 -4.73 10.87
C ASN A 53 8.16 -3.57 10.25
N ALA A 54 8.86 -3.83 9.15
CA ALA A 54 9.61 -2.80 8.46
C ALA A 54 8.66 -1.76 7.84
N LEU A 55 7.54 -2.21 7.30
CA LEU A 55 6.55 -1.32 6.70
C LEU A 55 5.93 -0.43 7.77
N ARG A 56 5.58 -0.99 8.92
CA ARG A 56 5.04 -0.24 10.04
C ARG A 56 6.03 0.81 10.51
N ALA A 57 7.30 0.43 10.62
CA ALA A 57 8.35 1.36 11.05
C ALA A 57 8.53 2.50 10.05
N ALA A 58 8.47 2.21 8.76
CA ALA A 58 8.61 3.24 7.73
C ALA A 58 7.47 4.25 7.81
N ILE A 59 6.25 3.79 8.03
CA ILE A 59 5.10 4.67 8.14
C ILE A 59 5.15 5.47 9.45
N ASP A 60 5.49 4.80 10.55
CA ASP A 60 5.58 5.49 11.84
C ASP A 60 6.65 6.58 11.81
N ALA A 61 7.73 6.38 11.06
CA ALA A 61 8.80 7.37 10.94
C ALA A 61 8.33 8.67 10.28
N THR A 62 7.23 8.64 9.54
CA THR A 62 6.69 9.85 8.93
C THR A 62 5.86 10.67 9.91
N GLY A 63 5.60 10.15 11.10
CA GLY A 63 4.77 10.82 12.09
C GLY A 63 3.32 10.33 12.11
N TYR A 64 2.98 9.40 11.23
CA TYR A 64 1.65 8.80 11.22
C TYR A 64 1.71 7.43 11.88
N THR A 65 0.55 6.90 12.23
CA THR A 65 0.48 5.61 12.93
C THR A 65 -0.04 4.55 11.99
N ALA A 66 0.76 3.50 11.79
CA ALA A 66 0.34 2.33 11.00
C ALA A 66 -0.47 1.41 11.90
N GLY A 67 -1.66 1.05 11.44
CA GLY A 67 -2.53 0.13 12.15
C GLY A 67 -2.49 -1.26 11.53
N LYS A 68 -3.66 -1.78 11.17
CA LYS A 68 -3.76 -3.10 10.59
C LYS A 68 -3.10 -3.17 9.23
N ILE A 69 -2.38 -4.26 8.99
CA ILE A 69 -1.74 -4.51 7.70
C ILE A 69 -2.32 -5.82 7.15
N HIS A 70 -2.77 -5.77 5.91
CA HIS A 70 -3.34 -6.93 5.23
C HIS A 70 -2.67 -7.09 3.87
N ALA A 71 -2.10 -8.27 3.62
CA ALA A 71 -1.45 -8.56 2.34
C ALA A 71 -2.20 -9.68 1.65
N GLU A 72 -2.37 -9.55 0.34
CA GLU A 72 -3.07 -10.56 -0.44
C GLU A 72 -2.44 -10.65 -1.83
N THR A 73 -2.62 -11.79 -2.47
CA THR A 73 -2.19 -11.94 -3.85
C THR A 73 -3.11 -11.15 -4.75
N TYR A 74 -2.52 -10.37 -5.65
CA TYR A 74 -3.26 -9.50 -6.56
C TYR A 74 -2.82 -9.82 -7.98
N GLU A 75 -3.76 -10.22 -8.82
CA GLU A 75 -3.47 -10.46 -10.21
C GLU A 75 -4.11 -9.40 -11.06
N LYS A 76 -3.28 -8.78 -11.86
CA LYS A 76 -3.71 -7.69 -12.65
C LYS A 76 -4.24 -8.12 -13.98
N LYS A 77 -4.72 -9.24 -14.23
CA LYS A 77 -5.14 -9.53 -15.52
C LYS A 77 -6.52 -9.08 -15.71
N GLY A 78 -6.66 -8.54 -15.78
CA GLY A 78 -7.83 -8.23 -16.10
C GLY A 78 -8.08 -8.24 -17.52
N LEU A 79 -7.50 -8.58 -17.36
CA LEU A 79 -7.42 -8.56 -18.15
C LEU A 79 -7.43 -9.41 -18.87
N PHE A 80 -7.44 -10.02 -18.90
CA PHE A 80 -7.32 -10.92 -19.68
C PHE A 80 -7.90 -11.77 -19.63
N HIS A 81 -8.34 -11.96 -19.61
CA HIS A 81 -8.70 -12.78 -19.80
C HIS A 81 -9.27 -13.34 -19.72
N PHE A 82 -9.68 -13.37 -19.89
CA PHE A 82 -10.06 -13.98 -20.05
C PHE A 82 -10.62 -14.31 -19.76
N GLY A 83 -10.94 -14.25 -19.67
CA GLY A 83 -11.32 -14.48 -19.65
C GLY A 83 -11.97 -14.72 -19.11
N LYS A 84 -12.29 -14.75 -19.08
CA LYS A 84 -12.70 -14.97 -18.79
C LYS A 84 -13.15 -14.97 -18.10
N LYS A 85 -13.43 -14.92 -17.90
CA LYS A 85 -13.68 -14.85 -17.50
C LYS A 85 -13.98 -14.70 -16.92
N LYS A 86 -14.20 -14.67 -16.77
CA LYS A 86 -14.28 -14.45 -16.48
C LYS A 86 -14.41 -14.24 -16.04
N ASP A 87 -14.67 -14.11 -15.99
CA ASP A 87 -14.58 -13.79 -15.88
C ASP A 87 -14.82 -13.77 -15.72
#